data_2259bb00b1824bd97451c9174f2e30e0
#
_entry.id   2259bb00b1824bd97451c9174f2e30e0
#
_cell.length_a   1.000
_cell.length_b   1.000
_cell.length_c   1.000
_cell.angle_alpha   90.00
_cell.angle_beta   90.00
_cell.angle_gamma   90.00
#
_symmetry.space_group_name_H-M   'P 1'
#
loop_
_entity.id
_entity.type
_entity.pdbx_description
1 polymer ?
#
loop_
_entity_poly.entity_id
_entity_poly.type
_entity_poly.pdbx_seq_one_letter_code
_entity_poly.pdbx_strand_id
1 'polypeptide(L)'
;MRRKAAGVAASVVVLAGLAAAVPFTPVMPVSGIEVEGNRALDTRRVEELSGIEPGTPMGRVDVRRAAEQVAGDPWVKSVTVKRDWPSHVDVLVEEHTAVAYITQPDGTHLIDSDGKDFLVAEPPADAVELVGAEVGDQEALRGAVAVAASISNSSRGQISSVEVGKYTYQLRTEDGRTVVWGAPEDNENKALALETVLQMDGREFNVSNPHLVTSR
;
A
#
# COMPACT_ATOMS: atom_id res chain seq x y z
N MET A 1 22.94 -61.44 4.41
CA MET A 1 22.00 -60.45 3.87
C MET A 1 21.99 -59.12 4.68
N ARG A 2 21.97 -59.10 6.02
CA ARG A 2 21.93 -57.91 6.86
C ARG A 2 23.06 -56.90 6.63
N ARG A 3 24.33 -57.34 6.41
CA ARG A 3 25.49 -56.44 6.17
C ARG A 3 25.42 -55.68 4.82
N LYS A 4 24.85 -56.28 3.77
CA LYS A 4 24.66 -55.63 2.46
C LYS A 4 23.57 -54.57 2.53
N ALA A 5 22.47 -54.85 3.28
CA ALA A 5 21.39 -53.86 3.51
C ALA A 5 21.85 -52.67 4.33
N ALA A 6 22.73 -52.88 5.34
CA ALA A 6 23.30 -51.78 6.13
C ALA A 6 24.23 -50.89 5.30
N GLY A 7 25.01 -51.47 4.35
CA GLY A 7 25.85 -50.69 3.44
C GLY A 7 25.05 -49.82 2.47
N VAL A 8 23.98 -50.38 1.90
CA VAL A 8 23.07 -49.62 1.03
C VAL A 8 22.37 -48.50 1.78
N ALA A 9 21.87 -48.77 2.99
CA ALA A 9 21.26 -47.71 3.83
C ALA A 9 22.23 -46.59 4.16
N ALA A 10 23.49 -46.91 4.52
CA ALA A 10 24.52 -45.93 4.78
C ALA A 10 24.84 -45.05 3.55
N SER A 11 24.94 -45.71 2.36
CA SER A 11 25.19 -44.98 1.11
C SER A 11 24.04 -43.99 0.76
N VAL A 12 22.77 -44.42 0.96
CA VAL A 12 21.59 -43.57 0.74
C VAL A 12 21.59 -42.36 1.67
N VAL A 13 21.93 -42.56 2.95
CA VAL A 13 22.00 -41.45 3.93
C VAL A 13 23.09 -40.46 3.57
N VAL A 14 24.26 -40.93 3.12
CA VAL A 14 25.37 -40.07 2.69
C VAL A 14 24.99 -39.28 1.44
N LEU A 15 24.39 -39.92 0.45
CA LEU A 15 23.94 -39.24 -0.77
C LEU A 15 22.84 -38.21 -0.48
N ALA A 16 21.88 -38.56 0.37
CA ALA A 16 20.86 -37.61 0.80
C ALA A 16 21.45 -36.41 1.55
N GLY A 17 22.42 -36.62 2.44
CA GLY A 17 23.15 -35.58 3.12
C GLY A 17 23.94 -34.65 2.19
N LEU A 18 24.60 -35.22 1.19
CA LEU A 18 25.31 -34.45 0.16
C LEU A 18 24.32 -33.64 -0.68
N ALA A 19 23.21 -34.23 -1.12
CA ALA A 19 22.16 -33.52 -1.87
C ALA A 19 21.56 -32.36 -1.07
N ALA A 20 21.32 -32.58 0.23
CA ALA A 20 20.80 -31.53 1.12
C ALA A 20 21.81 -30.38 1.35
N ALA A 21 23.10 -30.61 1.16
CA ALA A 21 24.15 -29.59 1.32
C ALA A 21 24.33 -28.74 0.05
N VAL A 22 23.93 -29.22 -1.12
CA VAL A 22 24.12 -28.52 -2.43
C VAL A 22 23.61 -27.08 -2.41
N PRO A 23 22.41 -26.77 -1.88
CA PRO A 23 21.89 -25.40 -1.87
C PRO A 23 22.74 -24.40 -1.07
N PHE A 24 23.58 -24.88 -0.15
CA PHE A 24 24.43 -24.05 0.71
C PHE A 24 25.85 -23.87 0.14
N THR A 25 26.06 -24.40 -1.05
CA THR A 25 27.35 -24.31 -1.78
C THR A 25 27.21 -23.35 -2.97
N PRO A 26 28.32 -22.89 -3.56
CA PRO A 26 28.30 -22.05 -4.76
C PRO A 26 27.76 -22.73 -6.04
N VAL A 27 27.29 -23.97 -5.94
CA VAL A 27 26.68 -24.70 -7.08
C VAL A 27 25.32 -24.15 -7.47
N MET A 28 24.58 -23.58 -6.50
CA MET A 28 23.29 -22.91 -6.71
C MET A 28 23.37 -21.46 -6.22
N PRO A 29 24.01 -20.55 -6.97
CA PRO A 29 24.11 -19.15 -6.60
C PRO A 29 22.83 -18.40 -6.99
N VAL A 30 22.53 -17.30 -6.30
CA VAL A 30 21.56 -16.31 -6.77
C VAL A 30 22.08 -15.70 -8.07
N SER A 31 21.35 -15.85 -9.15
CA SER A 31 21.64 -15.25 -10.46
C SER A 31 20.76 -14.04 -10.78
N GLY A 32 19.60 -13.90 -10.12
CA GLY A 32 18.69 -12.77 -10.31
C GLY A 32 17.74 -12.61 -9.14
N ILE A 33 17.21 -11.40 -9.03
CA ILE A 33 16.13 -11.03 -8.14
C ILE A 33 14.99 -10.53 -9.05
N GLU A 34 13.81 -11.12 -8.91
CA GLU A 34 12.62 -10.67 -9.62
C GLU A 34 11.76 -9.84 -8.66
N VAL A 35 11.52 -8.58 -9.03
CA VAL A 35 10.74 -7.65 -8.22
C VAL A 35 9.42 -7.39 -8.92
N GLU A 36 8.33 -7.61 -8.20
CA GLU A 36 6.98 -7.38 -8.69
C GLU A 36 6.18 -6.48 -7.74
N GLY A 37 5.20 -5.74 -8.30
CA GLY A 37 4.26 -4.91 -7.55
C GLY A 37 4.75 -3.51 -7.23
N ASN A 38 6.03 -3.20 -7.47
CA ASN A 38 6.58 -1.85 -7.30
C ASN A 38 6.08 -0.91 -8.41
N ARG A 39 5.82 0.35 -8.03
CA ARG A 39 5.38 1.44 -8.92
C ARG A 39 6.11 2.73 -8.64
N ALA A 40 6.10 3.19 -7.38
CA ALA A 40 6.83 4.37 -6.91
C ALA A 40 8.30 4.04 -6.63
N LEU A 41 8.57 2.83 -6.11
CA LEU A 41 9.92 2.35 -5.90
C LEU A 41 10.51 1.78 -7.19
N ASP A 42 11.74 2.21 -7.51
CA ASP A 42 12.52 1.60 -8.59
C ASP A 42 12.93 0.17 -8.21
N THR A 43 12.89 -0.75 -9.18
CA THR A 43 13.29 -2.16 -9.01
C THR A 43 14.68 -2.28 -8.39
N ARG A 44 15.64 -1.48 -8.87
CA ARG A 44 17.02 -1.46 -8.33
C ARG A 44 17.05 -1.08 -6.86
N ARG A 45 16.20 -0.14 -6.46
CA ARG A 45 16.08 0.27 -5.05
C ARG A 45 15.61 -0.87 -4.17
N VAL A 46 14.64 -1.65 -4.62
CA VAL A 46 14.13 -2.83 -3.89
C VAL A 46 15.21 -3.91 -3.81
N GLU A 47 15.93 -4.17 -4.91
CA GLU A 47 17.08 -5.09 -4.93
C GLU A 47 18.15 -4.68 -3.90
N GLU A 48 18.56 -3.41 -3.90
CA GLU A 48 19.54 -2.87 -2.95
C GLU A 48 19.08 -3.01 -1.49
N LEU A 49 17.81 -2.66 -1.22
CA LEU A 49 17.21 -2.78 0.10
C LEU A 49 17.16 -4.23 0.59
N SER A 50 16.94 -5.19 -0.31
CA SER A 50 16.89 -6.61 0.04
C SER A 50 18.21 -7.11 0.64
N GLY A 51 19.33 -6.45 0.33
CA GLY A 51 20.67 -6.86 0.75
C GLY A 51 21.11 -8.23 0.24
N ILE A 52 20.44 -8.75 -0.80
CA ILE A 52 20.78 -10.02 -1.42
C ILE A 52 21.80 -9.77 -2.52
N GLU A 53 23.00 -10.34 -2.35
CA GLU A 53 24.08 -10.19 -3.32
C GLU A 53 24.04 -11.32 -4.37
N PRO A 54 24.20 -11.01 -5.67
CA PRO A 54 24.40 -12.02 -6.71
C PRO A 54 25.58 -12.92 -6.36
N GLY A 55 25.45 -14.22 -6.64
CA GLY A 55 26.46 -15.22 -6.27
C GLY A 55 26.31 -15.82 -4.87
N THR A 56 25.44 -15.27 -4.03
CA THR A 56 25.12 -15.86 -2.72
C THR A 56 24.49 -17.25 -2.91
N PRO A 57 24.97 -18.31 -2.22
CA PRO A 57 24.30 -19.61 -2.29
C PRO A 57 22.82 -19.51 -1.87
N MET A 58 21.91 -20.06 -2.67
CA MET A 58 20.45 -19.97 -2.46
C MET A 58 20.03 -20.41 -1.07
N GLY A 59 20.65 -21.45 -0.51
CA GLY A 59 20.34 -21.95 0.84
C GLY A 59 20.78 -20.98 1.96
N ARG A 60 21.66 -20.02 1.67
CA ARG A 60 22.14 -19.02 2.63
C ARG A 60 21.41 -17.69 2.56
N VAL A 61 20.58 -17.48 1.56
CA VAL A 61 19.77 -16.26 1.45
C VAL A 61 18.82 -16.20 2.64
N ASP A 62 18.90 -15.15 3.44
CA ASP A 62 17.96 -14.90 4.54
C ASP A 62 16.78 -14.08 4.01
N VAL A 63 15.76 -14.77 3.51
CA VAL A 63 14.56 -14.15 2.94
C VAL A 63 13.77 -13.33 3.95
N ARG A 64 13.84 -13.70 5.24
CA ARG A 64 13.16 -12.95 6.29
C ARG A 64 13.84 -11.62 6.52
N ARG A 65 15.16 -11.63 6.68
CA ARG A 65 15.95 -10.41 6.82
C ARG A 65 15.78 -9.49 5.61
N ALA A 66 15.81 -10.04 4.41
CA ALA A 66 15.58 -9.27 3.18
C ALA A 66 14.19 -8.61 3.19
N ALA A 67 13.14 -9.34 3.58
CA ALA A 67 11.80 -8.78 3.71
C ALA A 67 11.74 -7.67 4.77
N GLU A 68 12.35 -7.86 5.93
CA GLU A 68 12.42 -6.84 6.99
C GLU A 68 13.14 -5.56 6.52
N GLN A 69 14.20 -5.69 5.73
CA GLN A 69 14.95 -4.56 5.19
C GLN A 69 14.13 -3.79 4.13
N VAL A 70 13.48 -4.49 3.21
CA VAL A 70 12.60 -3.86 2.20
C VAL A 70 11.39 -3.21 2.86
N ALA A 71 10.78 -3.84 3.87
CA ALA A 71 9.66 -3.28 4.65
C ALA A 71 10.04 -2.00 5.43
N GLY A 72 11.32 -1.70 5.59
CA GLY A 72 11.81 -0.46 6.20
C GLY A 72 11.64 0.78 5.32
N ASP A 73 11.37 0.64 4.03
CA ASP A 73 11.09 1.77 3.16
C ASP A 73 9.64 2.26 3.36
N PRO A 74 9.40 3.57 3.56
CA PRO A 74 8.07 4.12 3.84
C PRO A 74 7.02 3.83 2.76
N TRP A 75 7.41 3.65 1.51
CA TRP A 75 6.50 3.29 0.43
C TRP A 75 5.98 1.86 0.52
N VAL A 76 6.65 1.00 1.27
CA VAL A 76 6.29 -0.42 1.34
C VAL A 76 5.20 -0.66 2.36
N LYS A 77 4.02 -1.03 1.89
CA LYS A 77 2.88 -1.47 2.71
C LYS A 77 3.07 -2.89 3.21
N SER A 78 3.46 -3.77 2.32
CA SER A 78 3.79 -5.16 2.63
C SER A 78 4.82 -5.72 1.62
N VAL A 79 5.61 -6.71 2.05
CA VAL A 79 6.57 -7.39 1.17
C VAL A 79 6.64 -8.87 1.48
N THR A 80 6.77 -9.66 0.45
CA THR A 80 7.02 -11.10 0.55
C THR A 80 8.27 -11.45 -0.25
N VAL A 81 9.26 -12.08 0.40
CA VAL A 81 10.48 -12.55 -0.25
C VAL A 81 10.49 -14.08 -0.24
N LYS A 82 10.67 -14.68 -1.40
CA LYS A 82 10.70 -16.14 -1.59
C LYS A 82 11.90 -16.54 -2.42
N ARG A 83 12.40 -17.77 -2.18
CA ARG A 83 13.39 -18.39 -3.06
C ARG A 83 12.66 -19.07 -4.21
N ASP A 84 12.96 -18.66 -5.44
CA ASP A 84 12.58 -19.39 -6.65
C ASP A 84 13.77 -20.23 -7.12
N TRP A 85 13.68 -21.53 -6.81
CA TRP A 85 14.73 -22.47 -7.11
C TRP A 85 14.84 -22.72 -8.61
N PRO A 86 16.07 -22.85 -9.18
CA PRO A 86 17.32 -23.09 -8.47
C PRO A 86 18.15 -21.84 -8.15
N SER A 87 17.84 -20.65 -8.68
CA SER A 87 18.78 -19.52 -8.70
C SER A 87 18.17 -18.13 -8.65
N HIS A 88 16.85 -17.98 -8.45
CA HIS A 88 16.19 -16.68 -8.38
C HIS A 88 15.56 -16.43 -7.01
N VAL A 89 15.38 -15.15 -6.70
CA VAL A 89 14.65 -14.71 -5.51
C VAL A 89 13.54 -13.78 -5.95
N ASP A 90 12.30 -14.10 -5.59
CA ASP A 90 11.13 -13.29 -5.86
C ASP A 90 10.89 -12.33 -4.71
N VAL A 91 10.73 -11.06 -5.02
CA VAL A 91 10.37 -10.00 -4.10
C VAL A 91 9.06 -9.39 -4.56
N LEU A 92 7.96 -9.77 -3.91
CA LEU A 92 6.64 -9.19 -4.17
C LEU A 92 6.41 -8.04 -3.19
N VAL A 93 6.31 -6.82 -3.72
CA VAL A 93 6.08 -5.60 -2.96
C VAL A 93 4.64 -5.13 -3.16
N GLU A 94 3.98 -4.76 -2.09
CA GLU A 94 2.74 -3.98 -2.11
C GLU A 94 3.08 -2.58 -1.59
N GLU A 95 2.83 -1.55 -2.38
CA GLU A 95 3.11 -0.17 -2.01
C GLU A 95 1.87 0.51 -1.41
N HIS A 96 2.12 1.48 -0.51
CA HIS A 96 1.10 2.42 -0.10
C HIS A 96 0.66 3.28 -1.29
N THR A 97 -0.63 3.56 -1.38
CA THR A 97 -1.18 4.51 -2.35
C THR A 97 -1.73 5.70 -1.58
N ALA A 98 -1.16 6.88 -1.80
CA ALA A 98 -1.69 8.10 -1.21
C ALA A 98 -3.05 8.43 -1.85
N VAL A 99 -4.12 8.42 -1.06
CA VAL A 99 -5.47 8.80 -1.48
C VAL A 99 -5.87 10.16 -0.94
N ALA A 100 -5.19 10.59 0.11
CA ALA A 100 -5.38 11.89 0.74
C ALA A 100 -4.06 12.42 1.33
N TYR A 101 -4.05 13.67 1.73
CA TYR A 101 -2.92 14.27 2.43
C TYR A 101 -3.36 15.30 3.45
N ILE A 102 -2.47 15.58 4.42
CA ILE A 102 -2.67 16.61 5.43
C ILE A 102 -1.48 17.56 5.37
N THR A 103 -1.73 18.86 5.26
CA THR A 103 -0.69 19.87 5.33
C THR A 103 -0.42 20.24 6.79
N GLN A 104 0.81 19.98 7.24
CA GLN A 104 1.30 20.29 8.59
C GLN A 104 2.50 21.25 8.52
N PRO A 105 2.91 21.90 9.63
CA PRO A 105 4.09 22.79 9.64
C PRO A 105 5.41 22.10 9.27
N ASP A 106 5.52 20.78 9.46
CA ASP A 106 6.69 19.94 9.16
C ASP A 106 6.64 19.33 7.75
N GLY A 107 5.53 19.50 7.03
CA GLY A 107 5.39 19.06 5.65
C GLY A 107 4.00 18.52 5.31
N THR A 108 3.89 17.97 4.11
CA THR A 108 2.67 17.34 3.62
C THR A 108 2.73 15.84 3.89
N HIS A 109 1.86 15.37 4.78
CA HIS A 109 1.73 13.99 5.19
C HIS A 109 0.80 13.24 4.24
N LEU A 110 1.30 12.19 3.61
CA LEU A 110 0.54 11.34 2.71
C LEU A 110 -0.21 10.26 3.49
N ILE A 111 -1.50 10.15 3.22
CA ILE A 111 -2.41 9.22 3.90
C ILE A 111 -2.88 8.17 2.89
N ASP A 112 -2.73 6.91 3.27
CA ASP A 112 -3.16 5.78 2.44
C ASP A 112 -4.65 5.44 2.60
N SER A 113 -5.09 4.42 1.85
CA SER A 113 -6.48 3.92 1.88
C SER A 113 -6.93 3.35 3.24
N ASP A 114 -6.00 3.03 4.13
CA ASP A 114 -6.28 2.54 5.48
C ASP A 114 -6.27 3.67 6.53
N GLY A 115 -6.03 4.91 6.10
CA GLY A 115 -5.90 6.08 6.96
C GLY A 115 -4.54 6.16 7.66
N LYS A 116 -3.52 5.44 7.15
CA LYS A 116 -2.17 5.49 7.70
C LYS A 116 -1.40 6.65 7.10
N ASP A 117 -0.80 7.48 7.96
CA ASP A 117 0.26 8.39 7.59
C ASP A 117 1.54 7.58 7.34
N PHE A 118 2.05 7.60 6.12
CA PHE A 118 3.16 6.74 5.74
C PHE A 118 4.40 7.50 5.23
N LEU A 119 4.22 8.74 4.75
CA LEU A 119 5.32 9.49 4.17
C LEU A 119 5.04 11.00 4.19
N VAL A 120 6.08 11.80 4.41
CA VAL A 120 6.05 13.25 4.19
C VAL A 120 6.68 13.55 2.83
N ALA A 121 5.85 13.95 1.86
CA ALA A 121 6.28 14.21 0.48
C ALA A 121 5.26 15.08 -0.26
N GLU A 122 5.56 15.45 -1.51
CA GLU A 122 4.62 16.12 -2.39
C GLU A 122 3.45 15.17 -2.74
N PRO A 123 2.18 15.62 -2.59
CA PRO A 123 1.03 14.77 -2.84
C PRO A 123 0.84 14.52 -4.35
N PRO A 124 0.40 13.31 -4.74
CA PRO A 124 -0.01 13.07 -6.11
C PRO A 124 -1.26 13.88 -6.46
N ALA A 125 -1.43 14.18 -7.75
CA ALA A 125 -2.49 15.05 -8.26
C ALA A 125 -3.93 14.53 -7.99
N ASP A 126 -4.07 13.26 -7.71
CA ASP A 126 -5.35 12.60 -7.42
C ASP A 126 -5.63 12.43 -5.92
N ALA A 127 -4.71 12.85 -5.04
CA ALA A 127 -4.93 12.86 -3.62
C ALA A 127 -5.71 14.11 -3.19
N VAL A 128 -6.62 13.95 -2.21
CA VAL A 128 -7.48 15.02 -1.71
C VAL A 128 -6.93 15.56 -0.38
N GLU A 129 -6.95 16.86 -0.18
CA GLU A 129 -6.57 17.48 1.09
C GLU A 129 -7.59 17.17 2.18
N LEU A 130 -7.11 16.74 3.36
CA LEU A 130 -7.93 16.59 4.57
C LEU A 130 -7.71 17.81 5.48
N VAL A 131 -8.71 18.65 5.60
CA VAL A 131 -8.65 19.86 6.41
C VAL A 131 -9.29 19.62 7.77
N GLY A 132 -8.62 20.00 8.85
CA GLY A 132 -9.13 19.80 10.22
C GLY A 132 -8.89 18.37 10.78
N ALA A 133 -8.24 17.51 10.02
CA ALA A 133 -7.76 16.21 10.52
C ALA A 133 -6.42 16.39 11.24
N GLU A 134 -6.19 15.58 12.28
CA GLU A 134 -4.91 15.51 12.97
C GLU A 134 -4.20 14.20 12.60
N VAL A 135 -2.89 14.28 12.33
CA VAL A 135 -2.04 13.10 12.16
C VAL A 135 -2.04 12.31 13.47
N GLY A 136 -2.46 11.03 13.40
CA GLY A 136 -2.60 10.18 14.58
C GLY A 136 -4.04 9.92 15.04
N ASP A 137 -5.02 10.72 14.64
CA ASP A 137 -6.45 10.39 14.82
C ASP A 137 -6.89 9.37 13.75
N GLN A 138 -6.57 8.10 14.00
CA GLN A 138 -6.81 6.99 13.10
C GLN A 138 -8.29 6.78 12.75
N GLU A 139 -9.21 7.12 13.65
CA GLU A 139 -10.65 6.96 13.40
C GLU A 139 -11.14 8.04 12.43
N ALA A 140 -10.79 9.29 12.70
CA ALA A 140 -11.10 10.41 11.81
C ALA A 140 -10.49 10.23 10.42
N LEU A 141 -9.22 9.82 10.36
CA LEU A 141 -8.52 9.56 9.09
C LEU A 141 -9.16 8.46 8.27
N ARG A 142 -9.52 7.32 8.88
CA ARG A 142 -10.21 6.23 8.17
C ARG A 142 -11.54 6.69 7.61
N GLY A 143 -12.31 7.46 8.38
CA GLY A 143 -13.58 8.01 7.92
C GLY A 143 -13.39 8.97 6.75
N ALA A 144 -12.44 9.90 6.84
CA ALA A 144 -12.12 10.86 5.78
C ALA A 144 -11.65 10.17 4.49
N VAL A 145 -10.77 9.18 4.64
CA VAL A 145 -10.28 8.39 3.52
C VAL A 145 -11.39 7.57 2.88
N ALA A 146 -12.30 6.97 3.67
CA ALA A 146 -13.45 6.24 3.14
C ALA A 146 -14.36 7.17 2.32
N VAL A 147 -14.56 8.42 2.75
CA VAL A 147 -15.27 9.45 1.98
C VAL A 147 -14.50 9.75 0.69
N ALA A 148 -13.21 10.10 0.79
CA ALA A 148 -12.37 10.46 -0.36
C ALA A 148 -12.28 9.31 -1.40
N ALA A 149 -12.14 8.07 -0.95
CA ALA A 149 -12.04 6.89 -1.82
C ALA A 149 -13.35 6.55 -2.54
N SER A 150 -14.51 6.93 -1.97
CA SER A 150 -15.81 6.70 -2.61
C SER A 150 -16.09 7.66 -3.77
N ILE A 151 -15.40 8.81 -3.83
CA ILE A 151 -15.57 9.81 -4.89
C ILE A 151 -14.96 9.25 -6.19
N SER A 152 -15.74 9.24 -7.26
CA SER A 152 -15.27 8.78 -8.58
C SER A 152 -14.13 9.67 -9.11
N ASN A 153 -13.26 9.10 -9.95
CA ASN A 153 -12.14 9.84 -10.54
C ASN A 153 -12.60 11.07 -11.35
N SER A 154 -13.79 11.01 -11.96
CA SER A 154 -14.38 12.13 -12.71
C SER A 154 -14.82 13.28 -11.81
N SER A 155 -15.28 12.98 -10.60
CA SER A 155 -15.73 13.97 -9.62
C SER A 155 -14.58 14.47 -8.74
N ARG A 156 -13.57 13.64 -8.52
CA ARG A 156 -12.44 13.94 -7.63
C ARG A 156 -11.68 15.19 -8.03
N GLY A 157 -11.45 15.42 -9.32
CA GLY A 157 -10.81 16.63 -9.84
C GLY A 157 -11.60 17.92 -9.63
N GLN A 158 -12.85 17.84 -9.13
CA GLN A 158 -13.67 18.99 -8.77
C GLN A 158 -13.71 19.25 -7.25
N ILE A 159 -13.07 18.38 -6.45
CA ILE A 159 -13.04 18.48 -4.99
C ILE A 159 -11.67 18.97 -4.57
N SER A 160 -11.63 20.13 -3.93
CA SER A 160 -10.41 20.72 -3.38
C SER A 160 -10.01 20.12 -2.04
N SER A 161 -11.00 19.84 -1.16
CA SER A 161 -10.71 19.26 0.15
C SER A 161 -11.88 18.52 0.78
N VAL A 162 -11.55 17.66 1.74
CA VAL A 162 -12.50 17.05 2.68
C VAL A 162 -12.27 17.68 4.05
N GLU A 163 -13.24 18.44 4.53
CA GLU A 163 -13.22 19.00 5.89
C GLU A 163 -13.66 17.92 6.88
N VAL A 164 -12.78 17.63 7.83
CA VAL A 164 -12.97 16.58 8.85
C VAL A 164 -13.48 17.22 10.13
N GLY A 165 -14.76 17.08 10.41
CA GLY A 165 -15.35 17.46 11.68
C GLY A 165 -15.41 16.27 12.64
N LYS A 166 -15.79 16.55 13.90
CA LYS A 166 -15.81 15.52 14.95
C LYS A 166 -16.69 14.29 14.60
N TYR A 167 -17.78 14.49 13.88
CA TYR A 167 -18.73 13.41 13.53
C TYR A 167 -19.26 13.53 12.11
N THR A 168 -18.80 14.51 11.35
CA THR A 168 -19.34 14.84 10.03
C THR A 168 -18.24 15.26 9.10
N TYR A 169 -18.40 14.93 7.82
CA TYR A 169 -17.49 15.34 6.76
C TYR A 169 -18.19 16.32 5.82
N GLN A 170 -17.44 17.27 5.29
CA GLN A 170 -17.90 18.19 4.26
C GLN A 170 -16.88 18.22 3.13
N LEU A 171 -17.35 18.32 1.92
CA LEU A 171 -16.48 18.49 0.75
C LEU A 171 -16.47 19.96 0.34
N ARG A 172 -15.29 20.46 0.01
CA ARG A 172 -15.12 21.73 -0.71
C ARG A 172 -14.82 21.41 -2.16
N THR A 173 -15.49 22.11 -3.04
CA THR A 173 -15.24 22.01 -4.48
C THR A 173 -14.28 23.10 -4.94
N GLU A 174 -13.61 22.89 -6.07
CA GLU A 174 -12.68 23.85 -6.69
C GLU A 174 -13.35 25.20 -7.00
N ASP A 175 -14.63 25.21 -7.31
CA ASP A 175 -15.43 26.42 -7.56
C ASP A 175 -16.01 27.06 -6.29
N GLY A 176 -15.63 26.57 -5.10
CA GLY A 176 -15.97 27.14 -3.81
C GLY A 176 -17.32 26.74 -3.23
N ARG A 177 -17.98 25.72 -3.81
CA ARG A 177 -19.23 25.15 -3.24
C ARG A 177 -18.91 24.25 -2.05
N THR A 178 -19.91 24.03 -1.21
CA THR A 178 -19.85 23.13 -0.06
C THR A 178 -20.85 22.00 -0.23
N VAL A 179 -20.40 20.76 0.01
CA VAL A 179 -21.27 19.58 0.03
C VAL A 179 -21.19 18.92 1.40
N VAL A 180 -22.25 18.98 2.16
CA VAL A 180 -22.36 18.31 3.46
C VAL A 180 -22.54 16.81 3.23
N TRP A 181 -21.52 16.05 3.60
CA TRP A 181 -21.51 14.58 3.46
C TRP A 181 -22.19 13.88 4.64
N GLY A 182 -21.99 14.42 5.85
CA GLY A 182 -22.44 13.80 7.09
C GLY A 182 -21.49 12.70 7.58
N ALA A 183 -22.03 11.66 8.21
CA ALA A 183 -21.24 10.51 8.68
C ALA A 183 -20.66 9.70 7.50
N PRO A 184 -19.56 8.93 7.68
CA PRO A 184 -18.90 8.16 6.62
C PRO A 184 -19.60 6.82 6.35
N GLU A 185 -20.92 6.84 6.31
CA GLU A 185 -21.79 5.69 6.04
C GLU A 185 -22.49 5.87 4.70
N ASP A 186 -22.82 4.77 4.03
CA ASP A 186 -23.49 4.78 2.72
C ASP A 186 -22.77 5.65 1.67
N ASN A 187 -21.43 5.61 1.71
CA ASN A 187 -20.58 6.47 0.90
C ASN A 187 -20.80 6.29 -0.61
N GLU A 188 -21.10 5.07 -1.06
CA GLU A 188 -21.34 4.78 -2.48
C GLU A 188 -22.56 5.56 -3.02
N ASN A 189 -23.70 5.53 -2.30
CA ASN A 189 -24.90 6.26 -2.71
C ASN A 189 -24.71 7.77 -2.59
N LYS A 190 -23.97 8.23 -1.59
CA LYS A 190 -23.61 9.65 -1.46
C LYS A 190 -22.70 10.13 -2.58
N ALA A 191 -21.77 9.28 -3.04
CA ALA A 191 -20.93 9.59 -4.18
C ALA A 191 -21.74 9.74 -5.49
N LEU A 192 -22.75 8.89 -5.69
CA LEU A 192 -23.70 9.04 -6.81
C LEU A 192 -24.52 10.33 -6.70
N ALA A 193 -24.99 10.67 -5.49
CA ALA A 193 -25.67 11.93 -5.24
C ALA A 193 -24.74 13.13 -5.48
N LEU A 194 -23.47 13.05 -5.11
CA LEU A 194 -22.44 14.05 -5.38
C LEU A 194 -22.32 14.32 -6.89
N GLU A 195 -22.24 13.28 -7.72
CA GLU A 195 -22.15 13.44 -9.19
C GLU A 195 -23.33 14.26 -9.74
N THR A 196 -24.52 14.07 -9.16
CA THR A 196 -25.71 14.84 -9.54
C THR A 196 -25.58 16.29 -9.10
N VAL A 197 -25.22 16.57 -7.85
CA VAL A 197 -25.16 17.94 -7.33
C VAL A 197 -24.03 18.76 -7.93
N LEU A 198 -22.95 18.11 -8.38
CA LEU A 198 -21.88 18.80 -9.10
C LEU A 198 -22.34 19.41 -10.43
N GLN A 199 -23.45 18.91 -11.04
CA GLN A 199 -24.04 19.44 -12.25
C GLN A 199 -25.17 20.47 -11.99
N MET A 200 -25.54 20.69 -10.72
CA MET A 200 -26.63 21.60 -10.33
C MET A 200 -26.08 22.98 -10.01
N ASP A 201 -26.92 23.99 -10.20
CA ASP A 201 -26.66 25.34 -9.68
C ASP A 201 -26.96 25.39 -8.19
N GLY A 202 -26.07 26.04 -7.41
CA GLY A 202 -26.22 26.20 -5.98
C GLY A 202 -24.86 26.39 -5.31
N ARG A 203 -24.85 26.77 -4.04
CA ARG A 203 -23.63 26.98 -3.27
C ARG A 203 -23.41 25.96 -2.16
N GLU A 204 -24.49 25.46 -1.64
CA GLU A 204 -24.46 24.50 -0.53
C GLU A 204 -25.44 23.35 -0.84
N PHE A 205 -24.92 22.15 -0.77
CA PHE A 205 -25.69 20.92 -0.96
C PHE A 205 -25.55 20.01 0.24
N ASN A 206 -26.58 19.22 0.50
CA ASN A 206 -26.54 18.23 1.55
C ASN A 206 -26.88 16.86 0.96
N VAL A 207 -25.89 15.94 0.99
CA VAL A 207 -26.02 14.55 0.55
C VAL A 207 -25.93 13.57 1.71
N SER A 208 -26.05 14.03 2.96
CA SER A 208 -26.01 13.17 4.15
C SER A 208 -27.11 12.09 4.13
N ASN A 209 -28.24 12.40 3.47
CA ASN A 209 -29.24 11.42 3.05
C ASN A 209 -29.26 11.39 1.52
N PRO A 210 -28.66 10.37 0.86
CA PRO A 210 -28.55 10.34 -0.60
C PRO A 210 -29.88 10.24 -1.34
N HIS A 211 -30.95 9.80 -0.64
CA HIS A 211 -32.32 9.74 -1.19
C HIS A 211 -33.06 11.07 -1.12
N LEU A 212 -32.56 12.04 -0.37
CA LEU A 212 -33.15 13.36 -0.18
C LEU A 212 -32.09 14.45 -0.20
N VAL A 213 -31.60 14.76 -1.39
CA VAL A 213 -30.64 15.84 -1.60
C VAL A 213 -31.34 17.19 -1.41
N THR A 214 -30.74 18.08 -0.65
CA THR A 214 -31.22 19.46 -0.48
C THR A 214 -30.15 20.47 -0.91
N SER A 215 -30.59 21.61 -1.47
CA SER A 215 -29.72 22.73 -1.87
C SER A 215 -30.15 24.03 -1.23
N ARG A 216 -29.17 24.90 -0.98
CA ARG A 216 -29.37 26.29 -0.55
C ARG A 216 -28.54 27.24 -1.37
#